data_dd0abeb6dcd2f77dd37cc8e774507d4d
#
_entry.id   dd0abeb6dcd2f77dd37cc8e774507d4d
#
_cell.length_a   1.000
_cell.length_b   1.000
_cell.length_c   1.000
_cell.angle_alpha   90.00
_cell.angle_beta   90.00
_cell.angle_gamma   90.00
#
_symmetry.space_group_name_H-M   'P 1'
#
loop_
_entity.id
_entity.type
_entity.pdbx_description
1 polymer ?
#
loop_
_entity_poly.entity_id
_entity_poly.type
_entity_poly.pdbx_seq_one_letter_code
_entity_poly.pdbx_strand_id
1 'polypeptide(L)'
;RRVLFRSSVVSLIDYDLVDESRFMRDVLECAIVEQVCELVTPADLQALEENVRLQNFYLDNYDPENLMWLDNKFHENLFRIARKSQIHSLIQNISIHFDRVRSMSLVSVESQQAAVQDHEEITRQIRLGNAEMARQQMETHLSRYKFDALKIQAEFPQYFKQPPSSARE
;
A
#
# COMPACT_ATOMS: atom_id res chain seq x y z
N ARG A 1 -46.11 -0.64 -11.55
CA ARG A 1 -44.89 -0.39 -10.75
C ARG A 1 -43.84 -1.35 -11.24
N ARG A 2 -42.90 -0.87 -12.06
CA ARG A 2 -41.71 -1.63 -12.44
C ARG A 2 -40.77 -1.65 -11.24
N VAL A 3 -40.66 -2.78 -10.56
CA VAL A 3 -39.62 -2.99 -9.54
C VAL A 3 -38.33 -3.19 -10.31
N LEU A 4 -37.46 -2.16 -10.33
CA LEU A 4 -36.12 -2.26 -10.86
C LEU A 4 -35.29 -2.97 -9.78
N PHE A 5 -35.02 -4.25 -9.96
CA PHE A 5 -34.00 -4.97 -9.16
C PHE A 5 -32.65 -4.37 -9.49
N ARG A 6 -32.07 -3.61 -8.58
CA ARG A 6 -30.67 -3.21 -8.64
C ARG A 6 -29.85 -4.36 -8.05
N SER A 7 -29.24 -5.14 -8.90
CA SER A 7 -28.20 -6.08 -8.49
C SER A 7 -26.85 -5.36 -8.55
N SER A 8 -26.07 -5.44 -7.47
CA SER A 8 -24.67 -5.00 -7.48
C SER A 8 -23.79 -6.18 -7.89
N VAL A 9 -22.98 -5.99 -8.93
CA VAL A 9 -22.02 -6.98 -9.38
C VAL A 9 -20.64 -6.47 -9.02
N VAL A 10 -19.83 -7.31 -8.36
CA VAL A 10 -18.42 -7.01 -8.09
C VAL A 10 -17.65 -7.21 -9.40
N SER A 11 -17.01 -6.15 -9.90
CA SER A 11 -16.19 -6.21 -11.11
C SER A 11 -14.96 -7.11 -10.91
N LEU A 12 -14.47 -7.72 -11.98
CA LEU A 12 -13.18 -8.41 -11.96
C LEU A 12 -12.04 -7.41 -11.75
N ILE A 13 -10.95 -7.90 -11.16
CA ILE A 13 -9.72 -7.13 -10.97
C ILE A 13 -9.06 -6.95 -12.34
N ASP A 14 -8.72 -5.71 -12.66
CA ASP A 14 -7.96 -5.35 -13.84
C ASP A 14 -6.49 -5.22 -13.44
N TYR A 15 -5.64 -6.10 -13.99
CA TYR A 15 -4.23 -6.14 -13.62
C TYR A 15 -3.47 -4.91 -14.12
N ASP A 16 -3.84 -4.36 -15.28
CA ASP A 16 -3.21 -3.14 -15.80
C ASP A 16 -3.43 -1.96 -14.85
N LEU A 17 -4.65 -1.84 -14.29
CA LEU A 17 -4.94 -0.81 -13.26
C LEU A 17 -4.22 -1.06 -11.93
N VAL A 18 -3.94 -2.32 -11.58
CA VAL A 18 -3.09 -2.66 -10.43
C VAL A 18 -1.67 -2.17 -10.67
N ASP A 19 -1.11 -2.42 -11.84
CA ASP A 19 0.27 -2.03 -12.19
C ASP A 19 0.42 -0.50 -12.31
N GLU A 20 -0.55 0.19 -12.91
CA GLU A 20 -0.57 1.67 -12.95
C GLU A 20 -0.62 2.28 -11.55
N SER A 21 -1.46 1.76 -10.66
CA SER A 21 -1.56 2.23 -9.26
C SER A 21 -0.25 2.00 -8.51
N ARG A 22 0.35 0.83 -8.70
CA ARG A 22 1.64 0.49 -8.11
C ARG A 22 2.74 1.45 -8.60
N PHE A 23 2.83 1.68 -9.90
CA PHE A 23 3.80 2.62 -10.49
C PHE A 23 3.65 4.02 -9.91
N MET A 24 2.41 4.51 -9.79
CA MET A 24 2.15 5.84 -9.22
C MET A 24 2.57 5.93 -7.75
N ARG A 25 2.29 4.90 -6.96
CA ARG A 25 2.73 4.84 -5.55
C ARG A 25 4.25 4.87 -5.46
N ASP A 26 4.93 4.03 -6.25
CA ASP A 26 6.38 3.93 -6.26
C ASP A 26 7.05 5.30 -6.52
N VAL A 27 6.64 5.98 -7.59
CA VAL A 27 7.19 7.29 -7.96
C VAL A 27 6.88 8.35 -6.90
N LEU A 28 5.63 8.43 -6.43
CA LEU A 28 5.21 9.51 -5.54
C LEU A 28 5.66 9.28 -4.10
N GLU A 29 5.57 8.06 -3.57
CA GLU A 29 5.90 7.80 -2.17
C GLU A 29 7.42 7.83 -1.93
N CYS A 30 8.23 7.42 -2.89
CA CYS A 30 9.67 7.61 -2.84
C CYS A 30 10.05 9.09 -2.77
N ALA A 31 9.41 9.96 -3.57
CA ALA A 31 9.64 11.40 -3.52
C ALA A 31 9.07 12.04 -2.24
N ILE A 32 7.97 11.52 -1.71
CA ILE A 32 7.35 12.00 -0.47
C ILE A 32 8.23 11.70 0.73
N VAL A 33 8.78 10.50 0.86
CA VAL A 33 9.57 10.13 2.03
C VAL A 33 10.85 10.93 2.15
N GLU A 34 11.47 11.35 1.02
CA GLU A 34 12.60 12.29 1.01
C GLU A 34 12.20 13.64 1.62
N GLN A 35 11.06 14.21 1.22
CA GLN A 35 10.54 15.47 1.78
C GLN A 35 10.17 15.32 3.26
N VAL A 36 9.67 14.16 3.68
CA VAL A 36 9.36 13.89 5.09
C VAL A 36 10.61 13.99 5.96
N CYS A 37 11.75 13.49 5.50
CA CYS A 37 13.01 13.62 6.24
C CYS A 37 13.41 15.07 6.55
N GLU A 38 13.01 16.02 5.68
CA GLU A 38 13.29 17.45 5.86
C GLU A 38 12.22 18.17 6.71
N LEU A 39 10.96 17.70 6.66
CA LEU A 39 9.81 18.42 7.20
C LEU A 39 9.27 17.85 8.51
N VAL A 40 9.68 16.64 8.88
CA VAL A 40 9.17 15.91 10.05
C VAL A 40 9.41 16.67 11.34
N THR A 41 8.34 16.86 12.13
CA THR A 41 8.43 17.40 13.49
C THR A 41 8.56 16.27 14.52
N PRO A 42 9.01 16.56 15.77
CA PRO A 42 9.03 15.55 16.83
C PRO A 42 7.66 14.89 17.07
N ALA A 43 6.56 15.64 16.95
CA ALA A 43 5.21 15.12 17.09
C ALA A 43 4.81 14.19 15.92
N ASP A 44 5.22 14.53 14.70
CA ASP A 44 5.00 13.68 13.53
C ASP A 44 5.77 12.37 13.65
N LEU A 45 7.03 12.44 14.08
CA LEU A 45 7.86 11.26 14.29
C LEU A 45 7.25 10.34 15.35
N GLN A 46 6.79 10.90 16.47
CA GLN A 46 6.09 10.14 17.51
C GLN A 46 4.84 9.43 16.95
N ALA A 47 4.08 10.10 16.07
CA ALA A 47 2.90 9.49 15.44
C ALA A 47 3.26 8.35 14.48
N LEU A 48 4.36 8.43 13.74
CA LEU A 48 4.86 7.34 12.90
C LEU A 48 5.32 6.16 13.76
N GLU A 49 6.08 6.41 14.82
CA GLU A 49 6.55 5.38 15.76
C GLU A 49 5.41 4.66 16.47
N GLU A 50 4.38 5.40 16.88
CA GLU A 50 3.20 4.81 17.50
C GLU A 50 2.41 3.95 16.50
N ASN A 51 2.29 4.41 15.25
CA ASN A 51 1.67 3.61 14.19
C ASN A 51 2.40 2.28 13.99
N VAL A 52 3.74 2.30 13.88
CA VAL A 52 4.56 1.10 13.72
C VAL A 52 4.48 0.19 14.96
N ARG A 53 4.47 0.76 16.16
CA ARG A 53 4.27 -0.01 17.41
C ARG A 53 2.93 -0.75 17.42
N LEU A 54 1.86 -0.11 16.95
CA LEU A 54 0.54 -0.74 16.83
C LEU A 54 0.53 -1.81 15.74
N GLN A 55 1.24 -1.63 14.63
CA GLN A 55 1.38 -2.67 13.60
C GLN A 55 2.03 -3.94 14.21
N ASN A 56 3.12 -3.79 14.96
CA ASN A 56 3.75 -4.92 15.65
C ASN A 56 2.78 -5.60 16.62
N PHE A 57 2.02 -4.83 17.40
CA PHE A 57 1.02 -5.39 18.30
C PHE A 57 -0.03 -6.24 17.56
N TYR A 58 -0.55 -5.76 16.43
CA TYR A 58 -1.53 -6.51 15.64
C TYR A 58 -0.91 -7.62 14.79
N LEU A 59 0.39 -7.59 14.53
CA LEU A 59 1.11 -8.70 13.96
C LEU A 59 1.21 -9.87 14.96
N ASP A 60 1.57 -9.59 16.21
CA ASP A 60 1.65 -10.58 17.28
C ASP A 60 0.27 -11.15 17.69
N ASN A 61 -0.79 -10.34 17.61
CA ASN A 61 -2.16 -10.73 17.92
C ASN A 61 -3.00 -11.04 16.68
N TYR A 62 -2.39 -11.14 15.54
CA TYR A 62 -2.89 -11.39 14.20
C TYR A 62 -4.29 -10.84 13.89
N ASP A 63 -4.34 -9.54 13.61
CA ASP A 63 -5.53 -8.84 13.15
C ASP A 63 -5.24 -8.17 11.79
N PRO A 64 -5.51 -8.88 10.67
CA PRO A 64 -5.18 -8.40 9.33
C PRO A 64 -5.95 -7.14 8.92
N GLU A 65 -7.16 -6.92 9.44
CA GLU A 65 -7.94 -5.72 9.13
C GLU A 65 -7.32 -4.47 9.77
N ASN A 66 -6.93 -4.56 11.05
CA ASN A 66 -6.24 -3.48 11.73
C ASN A 66 -4.82 -3.26 11.17
N LEU A 67 -4.11 -4.31 10.76
CA LEU A 67 -2.83 -4.17 10.08
C LEU A 67 -2.97 -3.39 8.76
N MET A 68 -3.95 -3.71 7.92
CA MET A 68 -4.20 -2.98 6.67
C MET A 68 -4.61 -1.53 6.92
N TRP A 69 -5.43 -1.28 7.93
CA TRP A 69 -5.81 0.07 8.31
C TRP A 69 -4.60 0.90 8.76
N LEU A 70 -3.71 0.32 9.58
CA LEU A 70 -2.49 0.98 10.07
C LEU A 70 -1.48 1.21 8.94
N ASP A 71 -1.34 0.26 8.01
CA ASP A 71 -0.51 0.42 6.81
C ASP A 71 -1.00 1.62 5.98
N ASN A 72 -2.30 1.70 5.70
CA ASN A 72 -2.87 2.85 5.00
C ASN A 72 -2.64 4.16 5.76
N LYS A 73 -2.74 4.15 7.10
CA LYS A 73 -2.47 5.32 7.95
C LYS A 73 -1.00 5.71 7.97
N PHE A 74 -0.09 4.75 7.88
CA PHE A 74 1.34 5.02 7.77
C PHE A 74 1.63 5.86 6.51
N HIS A 75 1.19 5.38 5.35
CA HIS A 75 1.36 6.09 4.08
C HIS A 75 0.64 7.45 4.08
N GLU A 76 -0.61 7.53 4.56
CA GLU A 76 -1.34 8.80 4.71
C GLU A 76 -0.55 9.83 5.53
N ASN A 77 0.07 9.40 6.65
CA ASN A 77 0.88 10.28 7.50
C ASN A 77 2.09 10.84 6.76
N LEU A 78 2.77 10.07 5.93
CA LEU A 78 3.88 10.57 5.12
C LEU A 78 3.43 11.70 4.20
N PHE A 79 2.33 11.52 3.48
CA PHE A 79 1.78 12.57 2.62
C PHE A 79 1.31 13.79 3.41
N ARG A 80 0.74 13.60 4.61
CA ARG A 80 0.33 14.69 5.50
C ARG A 80 1.53 15.52 5.96
N ILE A 81 2.62 14.88 6.39
CA ILE A 81 3.86 15.53 6.83
C ILE A 81 4.46 16.33 5.67
N ALA A 82 4.52 15.75 4.47
CA ALA A 82 4.98 16.41 3.26
C ALA A 82 4.00 17.48 2.74
N ARG A 83 2.83 17.71 3.39
CA ARG A 83 1.78 18.65 2.98
C ARG A 83 1.19 18.35 1.59
N LYS A 84 1.03 17.07 1.28
CA LYS A 84 0.55 16.56 -0.01
C LYS A 84 -0.68 15.66 0.12
N SER A 85 -1.54 15.90 1.13
CA SER A 85 -2.74 15.07 1.41
C SER A 85 -3.70 14.95 0.22
N GLN A 86 -3.81 15.96 -0.65
CA GLN A 86 -4.65 15.87 -1.85
C GLN A 86 -4.10 14.85 -2.84
N ILE A 87 -2.77 14.74 -2.98
CA ILE A 87 -2.15 13.72 -3.83
C ILE A 87 -2.46 12.31 -3.30
N HIS A 88 -2.37 12.11 -1.98
CA HIS A 88 -2.77 10.85 -1.36
C HIS A 88 -4.23 10.48 -1.67
N SER A 89 -5.16 11.44 -1.55
CA SER A 89 -6.56 11.21 -1.89
C SER A 89 -6.77 10.82 -3.36
N LEU A 90 -6.00 11.36 -4.29
CA LEU A 90 -6.04 10.97 -5.70
C LEU A 90 -5.54 9.54 -5.90
N ILE A 91 -4.43 9.17 -5.26
CA ILE A 91 -3.90 7.79 -5.30
C ILE A 91 -4.96 6.82 -4.79
N GLN A 92 -5.59 7.09 -3.64
CA GLN A 92 -6.63 6.22 -3.09
C GLN A 92 -7.80 6.01 -4.06
N ASN A 93 -8.24 7.05 -4.77
CA ASN A 93 -9.36 6.94 -5.72
C ASN A 93 -9.07 6.02 -6.91
N ILE A 94 -7.82 5.89 -7.33
CA ILE A 94 -7.45 5.03 -8.46
C ILE A 94 -6.96 3.65 -8.02
N SER A 95 -6.66 3.45 -6.71
CA SER A 95 -6.05 2.23 -6.19
C SER A 95 -7.05 1.11 -5.87
N ILE A 96 -8.31 1.22 -6.29
CA ILE A 96 -9.38 0.25 -5.94
C ILE A 96 -9.00 -1.19 -6.33
N HIS A 97 -8.43 -1.41 -7.51
CA HIS A 97 -8.01 -2.73 -7.96
C HIS A 97 -6.77 -3.23 -7.19
N PHE A 98 -5.84 -2.32 -6.93
CA PHE A 98 -4.65 -2.60 -6.13
C PHE A 98 -5.01 -2.98 -4.67
N ASP A 99 -5.92 -2.23 -4.03
CA ASP A 99 -6.35 -2.51 -2.65
C ASP A 99 -7.07 -3.86 -2.53
N ARG A 100 -7.78 -4.28 -3.57
CA ARG A 100 -8.38 -5.62 -3.61
C ARG A 100 -7.32 -6.72 -3.64
N VAL A 101 -6.25 -6.55 -4.41
CA VAL A 101 -5.11 -7.48 -4.43
C VAL A 101 -4.41 -7.49 -3.07
N ARG A 102 -4.17 -6.32 -2.46
CA ARG A 102 -3.62 -6.20 -1.11
C ARG A 102 -4.47 -6.94 -0.08
N SER A 103 -5.79 -6.77 -0.13
CA SER A 103 -6.70 -7.48 0.78
C SER A 103 -6.61 -9.01 0.65
N MET A 104 -6.28 -9.52 -0.54
CA MET A 104 -6.07 -10.96 -0.75
C MET A 104 -4.67 -11.40 -0.25
N SER A 105 -3.66 -10.54 -0.27
CA SER A 105 -2.31 -10.83 0.25
C SER A 105 -2.23 -10.85 1.78
N LEU A 106 -3.23 -10.29 2.48
CA LEU A 106 -3.31 -10.28 3.95
C LEU A 106 -3.36 -11.69 4.59
N VAL A 107 -3.54 -12.72 3.79
CA VAL A 107 -3.53 -14.13 4.26
C VAL A 107 -2.11 -14.60 4.59
N SER A 108 -1.05 -13.94 4.07
CA SER A 108 0.35 -14.30 4.36
C SER A 108 0.90 -13.50 5.53
N VAL A 109 1.12 -14.16 6.65
CA VAL A 109 1.76 -13.58 7.85
C VAL A 109 3.18 -13.09 7.52
N GLU A 110 3.91 -13.81 6.70
CA GLU A 110 5.27 -13.48 6.29
C GLU A 110 5.32 -12.17 5.50
N SER A 111 4.37 -11.95 4.57
CA SER A 111 4.28 -10.69 3.81
C SER A 111 3.97 -9.50 4.73
N GLN A 112 3.09 -9.69 5.71
CA GLN A 112 2.77 -8.65 6.68
C GLN A 112 3.94 -8.33 7.61
N GLN A 113 4.63 -9.36 8.10
CA GLN A 113 5.83 -9.18 8.92
C GLN A 113 6.91 -8.39 8.17
N ALA A 114 7.14 -8.72 6.90
CA ALA A 114 8.09 -8.00 6.06
C ALA A 114 7.69 -6.53 5.87
N ALA A 115 6.39 -6.25 5.64
CA ALA A 115 5.89 -4.87 5.50
C ALA A 115 6.08 -4.05 6.78
N VAL A 116 5.79 -4.62 7.95
CA VAL A 116 5.99 -3.95 9.25
C VAL A 116 7.46 -3.65 9.49
N GLN A 117 8.37 -4.59 9.19
CA GLN A 117 9.81 -4.38 9.28
C GLN A 117 10.29 -3.26 8.35
N ASP A 118 9.74 -3.17 7.13
CA ASP A 118 10.05 -2.07 6.22
C ASP A 118 9.60 -0.72 6.79
N HIS A 119 8.40 -0.64 7.39
CA HIS A 119 7.90 0.58 8.04
C HIS A 119 8.75 1.01 9.23
N GLU A 120 9.24 0.06 10.04
CA GLU A 120 10.21 0.33 11.11
C GLU A 120 11.48 0.97 10.56
N GLU A 121 12.04 0.39 9.50
CA GLU A 121 13.27 0.88 8.90
C GLU A 121 13.07 2.24 8.23
N ILE A 122 11.98 2.45 7.50
CA ILE A 122 11.62 3.77 6.93
C ILE A 122 11.53 4.82 8.05
N THR A 123 10.80 4.52 9.12
CA THR A 123 10.65 5.43 10.27
C THR A 123 12.00 5.73 10.93
N ARG A 124 12.86 4.73 11.05
CA ARG A 124 14.24 4.90 11.56
C ARG A 124 15.07 5.83 10.68
N GLN A 125 15.00 5.68 9.36
CA GLN A 125 15.74 6.55 8.43
C GLN A 125 15.20 7.98 8.44
N ILE A 126 13.88 8.16 8.54
CA ILE A 126 13.26 9.48 8.74
C ILE A 126 13.78 10.16 10.02
N ARG A 127 13.84 9.41 11.14
CA ARG A 127 14.39 9.92 12.42
C ARG A 127 15.82 10.38 12.30
N LEU A 128 16.63 9.68 11.50
CA LEU A 128 18.03 10.00 11.26
C LEU A 128 18.23 11.14 10.23
N GLY A 129 17.15 11.60 9.58
CA GLY A 129 17.21 12.57 8.48
C GLY A 129 17.91 12.03 7.24
N ASN A 130 17.97 10.71 7.07
CA ASN A 130 18.67 10.06 5.96
C ASN A 130 17.74 9.82 4.78
N ALA A 131 17.49 10.86 3.98
CA ALA A 131 16.51 10.86 2.89
C ALA A 131 16.79 9.78 1.84
N GLU A 132 18.05 9.60 1.45
CA GLU A 132 18.44 8.59 0.46
C GLU A 132 18.11 7.16 0.92
N MET A 133 18.43 6.81 2.16
CA MET A 133 18.14 5.49 2.72
C MET A 133 16.63 5.30 2.97
N ALA A 134 15.92 6.35 3.38
CA ALA A 134 14.47 6.30 3.52
C ALA A 134 13.78 6.02 2.16
N ARG A 135 14.26 6.67 1.09
CA ARG A 135 13.81 6.43 -0.28
C ARG A 135 14.07 5.00 -0.74
N GLN A 136 15.28 4.49 -0.58
CA GLN A 136 15.66 3.12 -0.96
C GLN A 136 14.81 2.08 -0.21
N GLN A 137 14.55 2.33 1.07
CA GLN A 137 13.72 1.43 1.87
C GLN A 137 12.25 1.49 1.43
N MET A 138 11.72 2.67 1.07
CA MET A 138 10.37 2.81 0.50
C MET A 138 10.25 2.08 -0.83
N GLU A 139 11.23 2.20 -1.73
CA GLU A 139 11.28 1.48 -3.01
C GLU A 139 11.27 -0.05 -2.79
N THR A 140 12.06 -0.54 -1.82
CA THR A 140 12.08 -1.95 -1.43
C THR A 140 10.71 -2.40 -0.93
N HIS A 141 10.10 -1.64 -0.03
CA HIS A 141 8.78 -1.89 0.52
C HIS A 141 7.72 -2.00 -0.58
N LEU A 142 7.63 -1.01 -1.47
CA LEU A 142 6.63 -0.98 -2.54
C LEU A 142 6.84 -2.05 -3.62
N SER A 143 8.09 -2.49 -3.83
CA SER A 143 8.40 -3.55 -4.80
C SER A 143 7.83 -4.92 -4.42
N ARG A 144 7.63 -5.20 -3.12
CA ARG A 144 7.09 -6.48 -2.62
C ARG A 144 5.72 -6.80 -3.20
N TYR A 145 4.85 -5.79 -3.33
CA TYR A 145 3.50 -5.97 -3.89
C TYR A 145 3.46 -6.46 -5.34
N LYS A 146 4.53 -6.29 -6.11
CA LYS A 146 4.62 -6.83 -7.46
C LYS A 146 4.61 -8.36 -7.46
N PHE A 147 5.37 -8.96 -6.55
CA PHE A 147 5.45 -10.41 -6.42
C PHE A 147 4.15 -11.00 -5.86
N ASP A 148 3.56 -10.35 -4.87
CA ASP A 148 2.30 -10.78 -4.27
C ASP A 148 1.15 -10.73 -5.29
N ALA A 149 1.05 -9.68 -6.09
CA ALA A 149 0.00 -9.54 -7.10
C ALA A 149 0.06 -10.66 -8.17
N LEU A 150 1.25 -11.01 -8.66
CA LEU A 150 1.43 -12.09 -9.62
C LEU A 150 1.08 -13.47 -9.02
N LYS A 151 1.48 -13.70 -7.76
CA LYS A 151 1.15 -14.93 -7.03
C LYS A 151 -0.36 -15.07 -6.84
N ILE A 152 -1.02 -14.00 -6.39
CA ILE A 152 -2.47 -13.97 -6.18
C ILE A 152 -3.22 -14.17 -7.49
N GLN A 153 -2.79 -13.56 -8.59
CA GLN A 153 -3.39 -13.77 -9.91
C GLN A 153 -3.30 -15.23 -10.35
N ALA A 154 -2.16 -15.89 -10.09
CA ALA A 154 -1.97 -17.31 -10.43
C ALA A 154 -2.82 -18.22 -9.55
N GLU A 155 -2.99 -17.90 -8.28
CA GLU A 155 -3.75 -18.70 -7.31
C GLU A 155 -5.28 -18.50 -7.45
N PHE A 156 -5.72 -17.29 -7.79
CA PHE A 156 -7.13 -16.91 -7.87
C PHE A 156 -7.51 -16.28 -9.23
N PRO A 157 -7.25 -16.96 -10.37
CA PRO A 157 -7.45 -16.37 -11.71
C PRO A 157 -8.90 -15.98 -11.99
N GLN A 158 -9.88 -16.57 -11.29
CA GLN A 158 -11.30 -16.27 -11.45
C GLN A 158 -11.70 -14.85 -10.99
N TYR A 159 -10.87 -14.17 -10.22
CA TYR A 159 -11.12 -12.81 -9.76
C TYR A 159 -10.52 -11.75 -10.68
N PHE A 160 -9.71 -12.15 -11.67
CA PHE A 160 -9.03 -11.25 -12.59
C PHE A 160 -9.65 -11.25 -13.99
N LYS A 161 -9.60 -10.10 -14.65
CA LYS A 161 -9.91 -10.02 -16.08
C LYS A 161 -8.91 -10.86 -16.85
N GLN A 162 -9.41 -11.63 -17.80
CA GLN A 162 -8.53 -12.35 -18.75
C GLN A 162 -7.88 -11.32 -19.70
N PRO A 163 -6.59 -11.46 -20.02
CA PRO A 163 -5.98 -10.62 -21.04
C PRO A 163 -6.75 -10.81 -22.36
N PRO A 164 -6.88 -9.76 -23.19
CA PRO A 164 -7.53 -9.88 -24.50
C PRO A 164 -6.86 -10.97 -25.30
N SER A 165 -7.65 -11.82 -25.97
CA SER A 165 -7.19 -13.02 -26.71
C SER A 165 -6.23 -12.74 -27.87
N SER A 166 -5.95 -11.47 -28.19
CA SER A 166 -5.03 -11.02 -29.24
C SER A 166 -3.56 -10.89 -28.84
N ALA A 167 -3.21 -11.22 -27.58
CA ALA A 167 -1.81 -11.17 -27.11
C ALA A 167 -1.08 -12.53 -27.23
N ARG A 168 -1.59 -13.45 -28.06
CA ARG A 168 -0.94 -14.73 -28.39
C ARG A 168 -0.60 -14.80 -29.88
N GLU A 169 0.24 -13.89 -30.34
CA GLU A 169 0.99 -14.05 -31.59
C GLU A 169 2.42 -13.58 -31.41
#